data_9adb4c9b46e7ec40fa4929db670e7d6f
#
_entry.id   9adb4c9b46e7ec40fa4929db670e7d6f
#
_cell.length_a   1.000
_cell.length_b   1.000
_cell.length_c   1.000
_cell.angle_alpha   90.00
_cell.angle_beta   90.00
_cell.angle_gamma   90.00
#
_symmetry.space_group_name_H-M   'P 1'
#
loop_
_entity.id
_entity.type
_entity.pdbx_description
1 polymer ?
#
loop_
_entity_poly.entity_id
_entity_poly.type
_entity_poly.pdbx_seq_one_letter_code
_entity_poly.pdbx_strand_id
1 'polypeptide(L)'
;MRINKENIHENKIKCQNTIQITLDDDFNVPDTKADIESIVKEWGNVRIDSAKVNGDRVDVSGCLDFAILYTGLDETLNKIIPVKMSGAMNISESINVSEDCSDTYVICASRLEDLTVKAINSRKLSVKAIITLKIQAEELVDIEVGCELEDVEEADQMKVLTKNLEYSQLAVNMRDNFRIRENVSLPHGKAEIGEILWQDVDIRNLDSRLTDEGIVLNGEIGFFIMYLARDDMYAPQTYETGVAFEGKLDINGCSMDMISALKYNIVSVNIEVKPNYDGENLDLALEVVLDLNVRAYEDRTTKILADIYSPVRDTELTTDNAVVRKLIMKNASKCRSSDRIKIKDHNSILQVANCTGSAQIDDITVESDGLQIDGAVIANVFYIAANDSSPMGNIKCVIPFSNKIQLTTSDAMEYEVEPKLEQVSAVMTGGDEIELKVSVLLDAVIFESAQIDVIKDCIIHDFDESEYLKLPAMTGYIARGGETLWDIAKKYHTTTQLIRDGNSNLADRVNDDAKVKKGEKLLLVKAVR
;
A
#
# COMPACT_ATOMS: atom_id res chain seq x y z
N MET A 1 -26.42 -2.00 36.34
CA MET A 1 -25.01 -2.16 35.96
C MET A 1 -24.88 -2.00 34.47
N ARG A 2 -23.89 -1.28 33.98
CA ARG A 2 -23.62 -1.02 32.56
C ARG A 2 -22.12 -1.15 32.30
N ILE A 3 -21.73 -1.68 31.13
CA ILE A 3 -20.34 -1.68 30.68
C ILE A 3 -20.12 -0.46 29.78
N ASN A 4 -19.21 0.41 30.19
CA ASN A 4 -18.73 1.49 29.32
C ASN A 4 -17.79 0.90 28.28
N LYS A 5 -18.03 1.24 27.01
CA LYS A 5 -17.32 0.67 25.85
C LYS A 5 -16.57 1.75 25.10
N GLU A 6 -15.41 1.40 24.59
CA GLU A 6 -14.61 2.20 23.67
C GLU A 6 -14.60 1.51 22.31
N ASN A 7 -14.61 2.30 21.22
CA ASN A 7 -14.55 1.79 19.85
C ASN A 7 -13.13 1.88 19.32
N ILE A 8 -12.64 0.78 18.79
CA ILE A 8 -11.39 0.69 18.04
C ILE A 8 -11.74 0.65 16.57
N HIS A 9 -11.30 1.65 15.80
CA HIS A 9 -11.54 1.73 14.37
C HIS A 9 -10.46 0.97 13.61
N GLU A 10 -10.88 -0.02 12.85
CA GLU A 10 -10.00 -0.83 12.01
C GLU A 10 -10.52 -0.96 10.58
N ASN A 11 -9.59 -1.18 9.65
CA ASN A 11 -9.91 -1.52 8.28
C ASN A 11 -9.66 -3.01 8.08
N LYS A 12 -10.70 -3.76 7.75
CA LYS A 12 -10.65 -5.19 7.52
C LYS A 12 -10.86 -5.51 6.04
N ILE A 13 -9.98 -6.32 5.49
CA ILE A 13 -10.18 -6.88 4.15
C ILE A 13 -11.22 -7.99 4.27
N LYS A 14 -12.40 -7.77 3.68
CA LYS A 14 -13.49 -8.74 3.66
C LYS A 14 -13.28 -9.78 2.55
N CYS A 15 -12.91 -9.32 1.36
CA CYS A 15 -12.57 -10.21 0.26
C CYS A 15 -11.48 -9.60 -0.63
N GLN A 16 -10.75 -10.48 -1.28
CA GLN A 16 -9.73 -10.13 -2.27
C GLN A 16 -9.80 -11.11 -3.42
N ASN A 17 -9.74 -10.62 -4.65
CA ASN A 17 -9.61 -11.45 -5.84
C ASN A 17 -8.63 -10.81 -6.83
N THR A 18 -7.93 -11.65 -7.57
CA THR A 18 -6.99 -11.22 -8.62
C THR A 18 -7.31 -11.98 -9.88
N ILE A 19 -7.56 -11.26 -10.95
CA ILE A 19 -7.77 -11.83 -12.28
C ILE A 19 -6.77 -11.24 -13.27
N GLN A 20 -6.53 -12.01 -14.33
CA GLN A 20 -5.77 -11.55 -15.48
C GLN A 20 -6.69 -11.52 -16.70
N ILE A 21 -6.70 -10.39 -17.39
CA ILE A 21 -7.46 -10.16 -18.61
C ILE A 21 -6.53 -9.95 -19.79
N THR A 22 -6.99 -10.29 -20.97
CA THR A 22 -6.28 -10.03 -22.21
C THR A 22 -7.15 -9.15 -23.10
N LEU A 23 -6.61 -8.01 -23.51
CA LEU A 23 -7.19 -7.18 -24.55
C LEU A 23 -6.44 -7.46 -25.85
N ASP A 24 -7.16 -7.57 -26.97
CA ASP A 24 -6.59 -7.82 -28.29
C ASP A 24 -7.48 -7.12 -29.32
N ASP A 25 -6.93 -6.13 -30.04
CA ASP A 25 -7.66 -5.38 -31.05
C ASP A 25 -6.73 -4.85 -32.14
N ASP A 26 -7.32 -4.53 -33.29
CA ASP A 26 -6.62 -4.03 -34.47
C ASP A 26 -6.87 -2.55 -34.70
N PHE A 27 -5.80 -1.81 -34.98
CA PHE A 27 -5.85 -0.36 -35.21
C PHE A 27 -5.30 0.00 -36.59
N ASN A 28 -6.03 0.87 -37.30
CA ASN A 28 -5.57 1.41 -38.57
C ASN A 28 -4.73 2.67 -38.34
N VAL A 29 -3.65 2.79 -39.09
CA VAL A 29 -2.85 4.03 -39.15
C VAL A 29 -3.67 5.12 -39.84
N PRO A 30 -3.83 6.31 -39.23
CA PRO A 30 -4.53 7.43 -39.86
C PRO A 30 -3.91 7.82 -41.20
N ASP A 31 -4.72 8.20 -42.20
CA ASP A 31 -4.26 8.55 -43.55
C ASP A 31 -3.27 9.73 -43.56
N THR A 32 -3.27 10.56 -42.53
CA THR A 32 -2.34 11.69 -42.36
C THR A 32 -0.96 11.29 -41.88
N LYS A 33 -0.74 10.03 -41.50
CA LYS A 33 0.54 9.53 -40.99
C LYS A 33 1.21 8.60 -41.99
N ALA A 34 2.53 8.58 -41.97
CA ALA A 34 3.35 7.71 -42.83
C ALA A 34 3.08 6.23 -42.54
N ASP A 35 3.34 5.40 -43.57
CA ASP A 35 3.28 3.95 -43.48
C ASP A 35 4.32 3.40 -42.48
N ILE A 36 3.97 2.33 -41.81
CA ILE A 36 4.84 1.70 -40.79
C ILE A 36 5.96 0.94 -41.49
N GLU A 37 7.20 1.30 -41.16
CA GLU A 37 8.39 0.53 -41.52
C GLU A 37 8.84 -0.36 -40.34
N SER A 38 8.96 0.22 -39.15
CA SER A 38 9.37 -0.52 -37.94
C SER A 38 8.77 0.10 -36.68
N ILE A 39 8.29 -0.75 -35.76
CA ILE A 39 7.84 -0.33 -34.43
C ILE A 39 9.09 -0.16 -33.56
N VAL A 40 9.22 1.00 -32.91
CA VAL A 40 10.38 1.38 -32.09
C VAL A 40 10.10 1.20 -30.61
N LYS A 41 8.98 1.76 -30.11
CA LYS A 41 8.63 1.76 -28.69
C LYS A 41 7.11 1.75 -28.52
N GLU A 42 6.64 1.00 -27.57
CA GLU A 42 5.25 1.00 -27.10
C GLU A 42 5.19 1.47 -25.65
N TRP A 43 4.07 2.07 -25.29
CA TRP A 43 3.72 2.47 -23.92
C TRP A 43 2.23 2.28 -23.71
N GLY A 44 1.85 1.88 -22.51
CA GLY A 44 0.46 1.73 -22.11
C GLY A 44 0.25 2.13 -20.66
N ASN A 45 -0.94 2.70 -20.38
CA ASN A 45 -1.39 3.02 -19.04
C ASN A 45 -2.82 2.52 -18.84
N VAL A 46 -3.04 1.77 -17.78
CA VAL A 46 -4.36 1.25 -17.41
C VAL A 46 -5.00 2.23 -16.44
N ARG A 47 -6.13 2.81 -16.85
CA ARG A 47 -6.93 3.68 -16.02
C ARG A 47 -8.24 2.98 -15.65
N ILE A 48 -8.51 2.85 -14.36
CA ILE A 48 -9.79 2.35 -13.85
C ILE A 48 -10.69 3.54 -13.56
N ASP A 49 -11.80 3.61 -14.26
CA ASP A 49 -12.78 4.69 -14.12
C ASP A 49 -13.80 4.38 -13.02
N SER A 50 -14.14 3.09 -12.82
CA SER A 50 -15.12 2.66 -11.82
C SER A 50 -14.91 1.21 -11.41
N ALA A 51 -15.05 0.94 -10.12
CA ALA A 51 -15.19 -0.40 -9.56
C ALA A 51 -16.38 -0.37 -8.59
N LYS A 52 -17.47 -1.06 -8.93
CA LYS A 52 -18.74 -1.03 -8.18
C LYS A 52 -19.16 -2.42 -7.76
N VAL A 53 -19.54 -2.54 -6.50
CA VAL A 53 -20.11 -3.78 -5.97
C VAL A 53 -21.52 -4.00 -6.52
N ASN A 54 -21.79 -5.23 -6.94
CA ASN A 54 -23.10 -5.69 -7.42
C ASN A 54 -23.35 -7.10 -6.86
N GLY A 55 -23.78 -7.18 -5.59
CA GLY A 55 -23.99 -8.44 -4.86
C GLY A 55 -22.68 -9.19 -4.64
N ASP A 56 -22.54 -10.36 -5.26
CA ASP A 56 -21.37 -11.25 -5.21
C ASP A 56 -20.32 -10.94 -6.31
N ARG A 57 -20.43 -9.78 -6.97
CA ARG A 57 -19.55 -9.35 -8.06
C ARG A 57 -19.10 -7.93 -7.90
N VAL A 58 -17.97 -7.62 -8.53
CA VAL A 58 -17.48 -6.27 -8.72
C VAL A 58 -17.41 -5.98 -10.22
N ASP A 59 -18.19 -5.00 -10.66
CA ASP A 59 -18.16 -4.53 -12.04
C ASP A 59 -17.09 -3.46 -12.17
N VAL A 60 -16.07 -3.74 -12.98
CA VAL A 60 -14.92 -2.86 -13.25
C VAL A 60 -15.02 -2.31 -14.65
N SER A 61 -14.93 -0.98 -14.77
CA SER A 61 -14.82 -0.31 -16.05
C SER A 61 -13.60 0.61 -16.07
N GLY A 62 -12.98 0.71 -17.24
CA GLY A 62 -11.77 1.49 -17.43
C GLY A 62 -11.30 1.48 -18.86
N CYS A 63 -10.07 1.89 -19.06
CA CYS A 63 -9.44 2.02 -20.36
C CYS A 63 -7.95 1.73 -20.27
N LEU A 64 -7.41 1.05 -21.28
CA LEU A 64 -5.98 1.01 -21.57
C LEU A 64 -5.71 2.10 -22.62
N ASP A 65 -5.08 3.18 -22.20
CA ASP A 65 -4.51 4.17 -23.11
C ASP A 65 -3.13 3.69 -23.58
N PHE A 66 -2.87 3.73 -24.89
CA PHE A 66 -1.57 3.33 -25.43
C PHE A 66 -1.01 4.33 -26.42
N ALA A 67 0.32 4.36 -26.52
CA ALA A 67 1.07 5.11 -27.50
C ALA A 67 2.14 4.23 -28.14
N ILE A 68 2.36 4.45 -29.42
CA ILE A 68 3.31 3.72 -30.25
C ILE A 68 4.19 4.74 -30.97
N LEU A 69 5.51 4.56 -30.85
CA LEU A 69 6.48 5.24 -31.67
C LEU A 69 6.95 4.26 -32.75
N TYR A 70 6.82 4.62 -33.99
CA TYR A 70 7.30 3.84 -35.13
C TYR A 70 8.07 4.69 -36.10
N THR A 71 8.87 4.07 -36.94
CA THR A 71 9.49 4.72 -38.11
C THR A 71 8.62 4.52 -39.32
N GLY A 72 8.44 5.59 -40.10
CA GLY A 72 7.74 5.58 -41.36
C GLY A 72 8.56 6.23 -42.45
N LEU A 73 8.28 5.90 -43.73
CA LEU A 73 8.92 6.51 -44.87
C LEU A 73 8.17 7.78 -45.31
N ASP A 74 8.82 8.92 -45.29
CA ASP A 74 8.35 10.11 -45.99
C ASP A 74 8.68 10.00 -47.49
N GLU A 75 7.65 9.75 -48.29
CA GLU A 75 7.81 9.56 -49.74
C GLU A 75 8.33 10.81 -50.46
N THR A 76 8.09 12.01 -49.91
CA THR A 76 8.51 13.29 -50.54
C THR A 76 10.01 13.51 -50.43
N LEU A 77 10.61 13.07 -49.33
CA LEU A 77 12.03 13.23 -49.02
C LEU A 77 12.83 11.94 -49.13
N ASN A 78 12.15 10.82 -49.30
CA ASN A 78 12.74 9.48 -49.25
C ASN A 78 13.60 9.27 -47.99
N LYS A 79 13.09 9.75 -46.84
CA LYS A 79 13.71 9.63 -45.51
C LYS A 79 12.84 8.91 -44.53
N ILE A 80 13.49 8.14 -43.65
CA ILE A 80 12.81 7.52 -42.49
C ILE A 80 12.60 8.59 -41.41
N ILE A 81 11.35 8.73 -40.98
CA ILE A 81 10.93 9.70 -39.98
C ILE A 81 10.29 8.98 -38.77
N PRO A 82 10.44 9.50 -37.55
CA PRO A 82 9.70 9.00 -36.38
C PRO A 82 8.25 9.51 -36.41
N VAL A 83 7.32 8.62 -36.09
CA VAL A 83 5.88 8.90 -36.07
C VAL A 83 5.26 8.37 -34.80
N LYS A 84 4.44 9.19 -34.15
CA LYS A 84 3.65 8.77 -32.98
C LYS A 84 2.22 8.41 -33.39
N MET A 85 1.70 7.32 -32.84
CA MET A 85 0.30 6.94 -32.89
C MET A 85 -0.19 6.66 -31.46
N SER A 86 -1.42 7.05 -31.14
CA SER A 86 -2.05 6.76 -29.85
C SER A 86 -3.44 6.16 -30.08
N GLY A 87 -3.87 5.35 -29.14
CA GLY A 87 -5.18 4.71 -29.15
C GLY A 87 -5.61 4.32 -27.75
N ALA A 88 -6.81 3.77 -27.65
CA ALA A 88 -7.38 3.34 -26.40
C ALA A 88 -8.20 2.06 -26.58
N MET A 89 -8.18 1.18 -25.58
CA MET A 89 -8.96 -0.06 -25.53
C MET A 89 -9.81 -0.08 -24.26
N ASN A 90 -11.11 -0.31 -24.36
CA ASN A 90 -12.01 -0.31 -23.23
C ASN A 90 -11.84 -1.59 -22.39
N ILE A 91 -11.93 -1.42 -21.07
CA ILE A 91 -11.97 -2.50 -20.08
C ILE A 91 -13.38 -2.53 -19.51
N SER A 92 -14.03 -3.71 -19.54
CA SER A 92 -15.33 -3.92 -18.93
C SER A 92 -15.41 -5.36 -18.45
N GLU A 93 -15.23 -5.55 -17.14
CA GLU A 93 -15.15 -6.88 -16.51
C GLU A 93 -16.07 -6.98 -15.31
N SER A 94 -16.65 -8.16 -15.10
CA SER A 94 -17.45 -8.48 -13.92
C SER A 94 -16.75 -9.62 -13.16
N ILE A 95 -16.23 -9.29 -11.98
CA ILE A 95 -15.32 -10.16 -11.22
C ILE A 95 -16.08 -10.72 -10.02
N ASN A 96 -16.14 -12.05 -9.89
CA ASN A 96 -16.79 -12.69 -8.76
C ASN A 96 -15.95 -12.47 -7.48
N VAL A 97 -16.64 -12.19 -6.38
CA VAL A 97 -16.05 -12.12 -5.03
C VAL A 97 -16.66 -13.23 -4.18
N SER A 98 -15.88 -13.72 -3.21
CA SER A 98 -16.26 -14.91 -2.43
C SER A 98 -17.37 -14.68 -1.40
N GLU A 99 -17.66 -13.43 -1.09
CA GLU A 99 -18.63 -13.02 -0.07
C GLU A 99 -19.45 -11.82 -0.57
N ASP A 100 -20.60 -11.57 0.04
CA ASP A 100 -21.37 -10.35 -0.21
C ASP A 100 -20.60 -9.13 0.32
N CYS A 101 -20.22 -8.27 -0.62
CA CYS A 101 -19.43 -7.06 -0.36
C CYS A 101 -20.27 -5.78 -0.47
N SER A 102 -21.60 -5.86 -0.35
CA SER A 102 -22.53 -4.73 -0.62
C SER A 102 -22.24 -3.48 0.22
N ASP A 103 -21.71 -3.64 1.44
CA ASP A 103 -21.43 -2.54 2.37
C ASP A 103 -19.91 -2.24 2.47
N THR A 104 -19.12 -2.64 1.47
CA THR A 104 -17.68 -2.47 1.49
C THR A 104 -17.21 -1.38 0.52
N TYR A 105 -16.07 -0.79 0.83
CA TYR A 105 -15.33 0.07 -0.08
C TYR A 105 -14.42 -0.78 -0.97
N VAL A 106 -14.56 -0.66 -2.29
CA VAL A 106 -13.79 -1.47 -3.23
C VAL A 106 -12.63 -0.66 -3.81
N ILE A 107 -11.44 -1.24 -3.71
CA ILE A 107 -10.23 -0.78 -4.37
C ILE A 107 -9.92 -1.76 -5.51
N CYS A 108 -9.78 -1.22 -6.72
CA CYS A 108 -9.29 -1.98 -7.87
C CYS A 108 -7.92 -1.43 -8.27
N ALA A 109 -6.87 -2.20 -8.00
CA ALA A 109 -5.54 -1.92 -8.50
C ALA A 109 -5.34 -2.63 -9.84
N SER A 110 -4.79 -1.94 -10.82
CA SER A 110 -4.50 -2.48 -12.15
C SER A 110 -3.01 -2.46 -12.42
N ARG A 111 -2.53 -3.49 -13.12
CA ARG A 111 -1.14 -3.58 -13.58
C ARG A 111 -1.10 -4.08 -15.01
N LEU A 112 -0.40 -3.33 -15.87
CA LEU A 112 -0.09 -3.77 -17.23
C LEU A 112 1.12 -4.73 -17.16
N GLU A 113 0.89 -6.01 -17.43
CA GLU A 113 1.94 -7.03 -17.39
C GLU A 113 2.73 -7.07 -18.69
N ASP A 114 2.02 -6.97 -19.80
CA ASP A 114 2.63 -6.94 -21.13
C ASP A 114 1.80 -6.11 -22.10
N LEU A 115 2.49 -5.41 -22.96
CA LEU A 115 1.93 -4.73 -24.12
C LEU A 115 2.76 -5.13 -25.34
N THR A 116 2.14 -5.80 -26.27
CA THR A 116 2.75 -6.25 -27.51
C THR A 116 2.06 -5.59 -28.67
N VAL A 117 2.82 -4.88 -29.51
CA VAL A 117 2.34 -4.25 -30.72
C VAL A 117 3.03 -4.88 -31.93
N LYS A 118 2.26 -5.30 -32.93
CA LYS A 118 2.78 -5.91 -34.16
C LYS A 118 2.14 -5.27 -35.38
N ALA A 119 2.95 -4.99 -36.39
CA ALA A 119 2.44 -4.58 -37.69
C ALA A 119 1.83 -5.80 -38.41
N ILE A 120 0.55 -5.70 -38.77
CA ILE A 120 -0.13 -6.66 -39.65
C ILE A 120 0.28 -6.35 -41.11
N ASN A 121 0.29 -5.09 -41.41
CA ASN A 121 0.82 -4.51 -42.67
C ASN A 121 1.23 -3.06 -42.43
N SER A 122 1.67 -2.32 -43.47
CA SER A 122 2.14 -0.93 -43.31
C SER A 122 1.08 0.06 -42.80
N ARG A 123 -0.20 -0.28 -42.86
CA ARG A 123 -1.33 0.58 -42.46
C ARG A 123 -2.18 0.02 -41.29
N LYS A 124 -1.79 -1.14 -40.75
CA LYS A 124 -2.60 -1.81 -39.69
C LYS A 124 -1.72 -2.45 -38.64
N LEU A 125 -2.06 -2.19 -37.37
CA LEU A 125 -1.41 -2.74 -36.18
C LEU A 125 -2.36 -3.68 -35.43
N SER A 126 -1.82 -4.75 -34.85
CA SER A 126 -2.47 -5.51 -33.79
C SER A 126 -1.85 -5.08 -32.45
N VAL A 127 -2.69 -4.76 -31.50
CA VAL A 127 -2.31 -4.35 -30.13
C VAL A 127 -2.88 -5.37 -29.17
N LYS A 128 -1.99 -6.06 -28.44
CA LYS A 128 -2.35 -7.04 -27.43
C LYS A 128 -1.80 -6.62 -26.09
N ALA A 129 -2.65 -6.59 -25.06
CA ALA A 129 -2.28 -6.28 -23.69
C ALA A 129 -2.71 -7.36 -22.72
N ILE A 130 -1.86 -7.66 -21.75
CA ILE A 130 -2.15 -8.51 -20.60
C ILE A 130 -2.19 -7.63 -19.37
N ILE A 131 -3.33 -7.62 -18.68
CA ILE A 131 -3.58 -6.75 -17.53
C ILE A 131 -4.01 -7.60 -16.34
N THR A 132 -3.37 -7.38 -15.20
CA THR A 132 -3.80 -7.94 -13.91
C THR A 132 -4.65 -6.91 -13.19
N LEU A 133 -5.85 -7.33 -12.78
CA LEU A 133 -6.76 -6.56 -11.94
C LEU A 133 -6.83 -7.22 -10.56
N LYS A 134 -6.42 -6.48 -9.53
CA LYS A 134 -6.53 -6.91 -8.13
C LYS A 134 -7.64 -6.11 -7.46
N ILE A 135 -8.71 -6.81 -7.08
CA ILE A 135 -9.81 -6.25 -6.32
C ILE A 135 -9.63 -6.55 -4.85
N GLN A 136 -9.85 -5.55 -4.03
CA GLN A 136 -9.84 -5.64 -2.59
C GLN A 136 -11.06 -4.90 -2.05
N ALA A 137 -11.94 -5.62 -1.36
CA ALA A 137 -13.09 -5.05 -0.69
C ALA A 137 -12.76 -4.88 0.79
N GLU A 138 -12.81 -3.64 1.26
CA GLU A 138 -12.46 -3.24 2.62
C GLU A 138 -13.70 -2.76 3.36
N GLU A 139 -13.80 -3.15 4.61
CA GLU A 139 -14.84 -2.72 5.55
C GLU A 139 -14.19 -1.99 6.73
N LEU A 140 -14.74 -0.82 7.07
CA LEU A 140 -14.39 -0.15 8.32
C LEU A 140 -15.19 -0.79 9.44
N VAL A 141 -14.50 -1.39 10.39
CA VAL A 141 -15.10 -2.13 11.51
C VAL A 141 -14.82 -1.38 12.80
N ASP A 142 -15.86 -1.22 13.62
CA ASP A 142 -15.75 -0.72 14.98
C ASP A 142 -15.74 -1.90 15.95
N ILE A 143 -14.58 -2.14 16.58
CA ILE A 143 -14.42 -3.15 17.59
C ILE A 143 -14.76 -2.52 18.94
N GLU A 144 -15.93 -2.87 19.50
CA GLU A 144 -16.32 -2.40 20.82
C GLU A 144 -15.58 -3.19 21.91
N VAL A 145 -14.82 -2.52 22.76
CA VAL A 145 -14.13 -3.12 23.92
C VAL A 145 -14.70 -2.56 25.22
N GLY A 146 -15.04 -3.42 26.16
CA GLY A 146 -15.50 -3.02 27.50
C GLY A 146 -14.33 -2.49 28.33
N CYS A 147 -14.47 -1.26 28.86
CA CYS A 147 -13.39 -0.57 29.59
C CYS A 147 -13.66 -0.43 31.09
N GLU A 148 -14.90 -0.16 31.45
CA GLU A 148 -15.28 0.15 32.85
C GLU A 148 -16.70 -0.33 33.15
N LEU A 149 -16.95 -0.64 34.42
CA LEU A 149 -18.30 -0.90 34.92
C LEU A 149 -18.89 0.38 35.52
N GLU A 150 -20.08 0.75 35.07
CA GLU A 150 -20.87 1.87 35.59
C GLU A 150 -22.16 1.35 36.28
N ASP A 151 -22.74 2.19 37.11
CA ASP A 151 -24.02 1.91 37.80
C ASP A 151 -24.02 0.60 38.58
N VAL A 152 -22.92 0.30 39.30
CA VAL A 152 -22.77 -0.90 40.15
C VAL A 152 -23.35 -0.61 41.52
N GLU A 153 -24.27 -1.45 41.99
CA GLU A 153 -24.76 -1.36 43.36
C GLU A 153 -23.68 -1.84 44.35
N GLU A 154 -23.48 -1.09 45.44
CA GLU A 154 -22.47 -1.40 46.46
C GLU A 154 -22.69 -2.78 47.06
N ALA A 155 -23.97 -3.21 47.16
CA ALA A 155 -24.38 -4.52 47.65
C ALA A 155 -23.87 -5.70 46.79
N ASP A 156 -23.63 -5.50 45.52
CA ASP A 156 -23.15 -6.53 44.59
C ASP A 156 -21.64 -6.81 44.70
N GLN A 157 -20.90 -5.93 45.39
CA GLN A 157 -19.46 -6.07 45.66
C GLN A 157 -18.62 -6.48 44.42
N MET A 158 -18.97 -5.95 43.24
CA MET A 158 -18.33 -6.33 42.00
C MET A 158 -16.81 -6.11 42.02
N LYS A 159 -16.08 -7.07 41.52
CA LYS A 159 -14.63 -7.04 41.32
C LYS A 159 -14.33 -7.08 39.83
N VAL A 160 -13.38 -6.27 39.43
CA VAL A 160 -13.00 -6.07 38.04
C VAL A 160 -11.51 -6.32 37.88
N LEU A 161 -11.16 -7.21 36.98
CA LEU A 161 -9.77 -7.37 36.48
C LEU A 161 -9.65 -6.63 35.16
N THR A 162 -8.66 -5.76 35.08
CA THR A 162 -8.36 -5.04 33.83
C THR A 162 -6.98 -5.41 33.32
N LYS A 163 -6.83 -5.35 32.00
CA LYS A 163 -5.54 -5.47 31.35
C LYS A 163 -5.31 -4.29 30.38
N ASN A 164 -4.06 -3.91 30.16
CA ASN A 164 -3.72 -2.93 29.14
C ASN A 164 -3.77 -3.60 27.77
N LEU A 165 -4.46 -2.96 26.83
CA LEU A 165 -4.48 -3.30 25.42
C LEU A 165 -3.73 -2.22 24.66
N GLU A 166 -2.66 -2.61 23.99
CA GLU A 166 -1.91 -1.75 23.06
C GLU A 166 -2.34 -2.09 21.64
N TYR A 167 -2.70 -1.09 20.87
CA TYR A 167 -3.16 -1.24 19.48
C TYR A 167 -2.87 0.02 18.66
N SER A 168 -2.91 -0.09 17.35
CA SER A 168 -2.75 1.04 16.43
C SER A 168 -4.07 1.27 15.71
N GLN A 169 -4.75 2.35 16.07
CA GLN A 169 -6.03 2.73 15.48
C GLN A 169 -5.83 3.38 14.12
N LEU A 170 -6.67 3.02 13.15
CA LEU A 170 -6.76 3.75 11.88
C LEU A 170 -7.46 5.10 12.13
N ALA A 171 -6.67 6.17 12.22
CA ALA A 171 -7.17 7.52 12.48
C ALA A 171 -7.59 8.23 11.19
N VAL A 172 -6.89 7.97 10.08
CA VAL A 172 -7.17 8.55 8.76
C VAL A 172 -7.17 7.46 7.71
N ASN A 173 -8.18 7.46 6.87
CA ASN A 173 -8.26 6.69 5.63
C ASN A 173 -8.87 7.60 4.55
N MET A 174 -8.03 8.14 3.68
CA MET A 174 -8.44 9.12 2.69
C MET A 174 -7.86 8.81 1.32
N ARG A 175 -8.67 9.02 0.28
CA ARG A 175 -8.24 9.00 -1.10
C ARG A 175 -8.58 10.33 -1.75
N ASP A 176 -7.60 10.96 -2.39
CA ASP A 176 -7.78 12.23 -3.08
C ASP A 176 -6.78 12.39 -4.22
N ASN A 177 -7.07 13.33 -5.12
CA ASN A 177 -6.20 13.66 -6.23
C ASN A 177 -5.29 14.85 -5.88
N PHE A 178 -4.00 14.66 -6.00
CA PHE A 178 -3.00 15.70 -5.83
C PHE A 178 -2.51 16.18 -7.19
N ARG A 179 -2.68 17.48 -7.47
CA ARG A 179 -2.34 18.08 -8.74
C ARG A 179 -1.09 18.93 -8.64
N ILE A 180 -0.08 18.57 -9.43
CA ILE A 180 1.19 19.29 -9.53
C ILE A 180 1.20 20.06 -10.85
N ARG A 181 1.55 21.34 -10.79
CA ARG A 181 1.66 22.22 -11.96
C ARG A 181 2.98 22.94 -11.92
N GLU A 182 3.81 22.64 -12.92
CA GLU A 182 5.15 23.19 -13.04
C GLU A 182 5.41 23.69 -14.47
N ASN A 183 6.36 24.61 -14.60
CA ASN A 183 6.81 25.08 -15.89
C ASN A 183 8.25 24.65 -16.11
N VAL A 184 8.52 24.15 -17.31
CA VAL A 184 9.83 23.69 -17.74
C VAL A 184 10.24 24.48 -18.96
N SER A 185 11.39 25.15 -18.90
CA SER A 185 11.95 25.84 -20.07
C SER A 185 13.10 25.04 -20.66
N LEU A 186 13.14 24.90 -21.97
CA LEU A 186 14.27 24.31 -22.64
C LEU A 186 15.51 25.21 -22.49
N PRO A 187 16.72 24.63 -22.31
CA PRO A 187 17.95 25.42 -22.23
C PRO A 187 18.21 26.22 -23.50
N HIS A 188 18.88 27.35 -23.33
CA HIS A 188 19.34 28.16 -24.48
C HIS A 188 20.16 27.31 -25.47
N GLY A 189 19.84 27.43 -26.76
CA GLY A 189 20.49 26.70 -27.84
C GLY A 189 19.80 25.39 -28.24
N LYS A 190 18.72 24.98 -27.57
CA LYS A 190 17.81 23.95 -28.08
C LYS A 190 16.90 24.56 -29.15
N ALA A 191 16.54 23.75 -30.15
CA ALA A 191 15.61 24.16 -31.21
C ALA A 191 14.18 24.27 -30.65
N GLU A 192 13.37 25.18 -31.24
CA GLU A 192 11.96 25.34 -30.91
C GLU A 192 11.19 24.04 -31.12
N ILE A 193 10.25 23.78 -30.18
CA ILE A 193 9.40 22.60 -30.26
C ILE A 193 8.36 22.77 -31.37
N GLY A 194 8.38 21.87 -32.34
CA GLY A 194 7.37 21.76 -33.38
C GLY A 194 6.28 20.75 -32.99
N GLU A 195 6.66 19.50 -32.72
CA GLU A 195 5.76 18.41 -32.34
C GLU A 195 6.43 17.52 -31.28
N ILE A 196 5.72 17.20 -30.19
CA ILE A 196 6.17 16.23 -29.18
C ILE A 196 5.84 14.82 -29.67
N LEU A 197 6.87 14.05 -30.00
CA LEU A 197 6.75 12.66 -30.47
C LEU A 197 6.58 11.69 -29.31
N TRP A 198 7.33 11.91 -28.21
CA TRP A 198 7.33 11.03 -27.06
C TRP A 198 7.51 11.82 -25.77
N GLN A 199 6.92 11.31 -24.70
CA GLN A 199 7.07 11.85 -23.36
C GLN A 199 7.08 10.72 -22.35
N ASP A 200 7.95 10.81 -21.36
CA ASP A 200 7.94 9.96 -20.17
C ASP A 200 7.98 10.87 -18.93
N VAL A 201 7.13 10.56 -17.95
CA VAL A 201 7.04 11.29 -16.68
C VAL A 201 6.98 10.27 -15.55
N ASP A 202 7.83 10.43 -14.56
CA ASP A 202 7.90 9.61 -13.38
C ASP A 202 8.01 10.49 -12.12
N ILE A 203 7.65 9.95 -10.97
CA ILE A 203 7.81 10.61 -9.68
C ILE A 203 8.99 9.98 -8.96
N ARG A 204 9.96 10.80 -8.58
CA ARG A 204 11.21 10.41 -7.92
C ARG A 204 11.26 10.98 -6.51
N ASN A 205 11.87 10.24 -5.58
CA ASN A 205 12.16 10.70 -4.21
C ASN A 205 10.94 11.32 -3.50
N LEU A 206 9.74 10.74 -3.71
CA LEU A 206 8.54 11.22 -3.04
C LEU A 206 8.67 10.98 -1.54
N ASP A 207 8.74 12.05 -0.78
CA ASP A 207 8.67 12.08 0.67
C ASP A 207 7.33 12.64 1.14
N SER A 208 6.82 12.11 2.25
CA SER A 208 5.55 12.52 2.81
C SER A 208 5.66 12.72 4.32
N ARG A 209 5.17 13.84 4.80
CA ARG A 209 5.19 14.19 6.21
C ARG A 209 3.81 14.62 6.69
N LEU A 210 3.31 13.99 7.75
CA LEU A 210 2.10 14.42 8.43
C LEU A 210 2.34 15.72 9.22
N THR A 211 1.32 16.53 9.24
CA THR A 211 1.19 17.76 10.06
C THR A 211 -0.18 17.73 10.74
N ASP A 212 -0.44 18.62 11.68
CA ASP A 212 -1.75 18.71 12.36
C ASP A 212 -2.88 19.17 11.42
N GLU A 213 -2.56 19.64 10.21
CA GLU A 213 -3.53 20.11 9.23
C GLU A 213 -3.63 19.21 7.99
N GLY A 214 -2.79 18.17 7.86
CA GLY A 214 -2.78 17.27 6.73
C GLY A 214 -1.41 16.68 6.40
N ILE A 215 -1.15 16.41 5.12
CA ILE A 215 0.09 15.83 4.63
C ILE A 215 0.82 16.79 3.70
N VAL A 216 2.12 16.98 3.92
CA VAL A 216 3.02 17.69 3.01
C VAL A 216 3.76 16.67 2.17
N LEU A 217 3.77 16.89 0.87
CA LEU A 217 4.44 16.04 -0.13
C LEU A 217 5.57 16.83 -0.76
N ASN A 218 6.75 16.23 -0.82
CA ASN A 218 7.93 16.75 -1.51
C ASN A 218 8.46 15.69 -2.45
N GLY A 219 8.88 16.09 -3.63
CA GLY A 219 9.42 15.13 -4.59
C GLY A 219 10.00 15.81 -5.82
N GLU A 220 10.35 14.99 -6.79
CA GLU A 220 10.84 15.43 -8.07
C GLU A 220 10.04 14.74 -9.18
N ILE A 221 9.61 15.51 -10.18
CA ILE A 221 9.07 14.98 -11.42
C ILE A 221 10.24 14.74 -12.35
N GLY A 222 10.54 13.47 -12.64
CA GLY A 222 11.41 13.09 -13.74
C GLY A 222 10.67 13.31 -15.05
N PHE A 223 11.24 14.11 -15.93
CA PHE A 223 10.60 14.57 -17.15
C PHE A 223 11.50 14.37 -18.36
N PHE A 224 11.02 13.63 -19.34
CA PHE A 224 11.68 13.41 -20.62
C PHE A 224 10.73 13.68 -21.77
N ILE A 225 11.22 14.39 -22.79
CA ILE A 225 10.54 14.53 -24.08
C ILE A 225 11.48 14.22 -25.25
N MET A 226 10.89 13.67 -26.31
CA MET A 226 11.46 13.65 -27.64
C MET A 226 10.53 14.43 -28.56
N TYR A 227 11.08 15.39 -29.28
CA TYR A 227 10.32 16.29 -30.15
C TYR A 227 10.99 16.53 -31.48
N LEU A 228 10.22 16.91 -32.48
CA LEU A 228 10.70 17.46 -33.73
C LEU A 228 10.84 18.97 -33.61
N ALA A 229 11.96 19.50 -34.09
CA ALA A 229 12.16 20.94 -34.14
C ALA A 229 11.25 21.59 -35.19
N ARG A 230 10.84 22.83 -34.91
CA ARG A 230 9.95 23.57 -35.83
C ARG A 230 10.57 23.86 -37.20
N ASP A 231 11.87 24.03 -37.22
CA ASP A 231 12.68 24.31 -38.42
C ASP A 231 13.29 23.04 -39.04
N ASP A 232 13.36 21.95 -38.31
CA ASP A 232 13.82 20.64 -38.79
C ASP A 232 12.90 19.52 -38.26
N MET A 233 11.92 19.16 -39.07
CA MET A 233 10.94 18.12 -38.76
C MET A 233 11.48 16.69 -38.93
N TYR A 234 12.77 16.51 -39.22
CA TYR A 234 13.35 15.19 -39.53
C TYR A 234 14.37 14.70 -38.51
N ALA A 235 14.96 15.61 -37.74
CA ALA A 235 15.93 15.27 -36.72
C ALA A 235 15.31 15.37 -35.31
N PRO A 236 14.94 14.25 -34.69
CA PRO A 236 14.37 14.27 -33.34
C PRO A 236 15.38 14.81 -32.34
N GLN A 237 14.92 15.73 -31.50
CA GLN A 237 15.64 16.27 -30.36
C GLN A 237 15.14 15.63 -29.06
N THR A 238 16.02 15.51 -28.09
CA THR A 238 15.64 14.99 -26.74
C THR A 238 15.99 16.00 -25.67
N TYR A 239 15.18 16.03 -24.63
CA TYR A 239 15.42 16.80 -23.42
C TYR A 239 14.94 16.03 -22.20
N GLU A 240 15.79 15.95 -21.18
CA GLU A 240 15.50 15.32 -19.90
C GLU A 240 15.87 16.28 -18.78
N THR A 241 15.02 16.36 -17.76
CA THR A 241 15.27 17.16 -16.55
C THR A 241 14.48 16.61 -15.37
N GLY A 242 14.88 17.00 -14.14
CA GLY A 242 14.12 16.81 -12.92
C GLY A 242 13.52 18.14 -12.47
N VAL A 243 12.25 18.14 -12.08
CA VAL A 243 11.52 19.31 -11.61
C VAL A 243 11.05 19.04 -10.18
N ALA A 244 11.63 19.75 -9.22
CA ALA A 244 11.22 19.62 -7.83
C ALA A 244 9.81 20.19 -7.62
N PHE A 245 9.00 19.52 -6.80
CA PHE A 245 7.69 20.00 -6.40
C PHE A 245 7.50 19.87 -4.89
N GLU A 246 6.69 20.75 -4.34
CA GLU A 246 6.20 20.72 -2.96
C GLU A 246 4.72 21.06 -2.94
N GLY A 247 3.96 20.38 -2.10
CA GLY A 247 2.55 20.70 -1.92
C GLY A 247 1.97 20.11 -0.67
N LYS A 248 0.80 20.62 -0.29
CA LYS A 248 0.07 20.22 0.90
C LYS A 248 -1.32 19.74 0.51
N LEU A 249 -1.75 18.66 1.14
CA LEU A 249 -3.12 18.16 1.09
C LEU A 249 -3.71 18.25 2.49
N ASP A 250 -4.81 18.98 2.62
CA ASP A 250 -5.48 19.17 3.91
C ASP A 250 -6.25 17.89 4.29
N ILE A 251 -5.99 17.38 5.49
CA ILE A 251 -6.63 16.18 6.01
C ILE A 251 -7.04 16.43 7.45
N ASN A 252 -8.33 16.32 7.72
CA ASN A 252 -8.85 16.46 9.08
C ASN A 252 -8.48 15.27 9.94
N GLY A 253 -8.12 15.51 11.20
CA GLY A 253 -7.82 14.46 12.17
C GLY A 253 -6.39 13.93 12.10
N CYS A 254 -5.50 14.55 11.32
CA CYS A 254 -4.06 14.23 11.34
C CYS A 254 -3.36 14.81 12.56
N SER A 255 -2.28 14.14 12.98
CA SER A 255 -1.30 14.63 13.93
C SER A 255 0.10 14.25 13.47
N MET A 256 1.10 15.04 13.86
CA MET A 256 2.51 14.77 13.57
C MET A 256 3.03 13.47 14.21
N ASP A 257 2.38 12.99 15.27
CA ASP A 257 2.78 11.77 15.99
C ASP A 257 2.25 10.49 15.33
N MET A 258 1.35 10.62 14.34
CA MET A 258 0.79 9.48 13.61
C MET A 258 1.78 8.94 12.59
N ILE A 259 1.65 7.64 12.29
CA ILE A 259 2.43 6.96 11.27
C ILE A 259 1.62 6.86 9.99
N SER A 260 2.11 7.49 8.92
CA SER A 260 1.43 7.46 7.61
C SER A 260 1.90 6.31 6.72
N ALA A 261 0.97 5.74 5.98
CA ALA A 261 1.22 4.90 4.81
C ALA A 261 0.63 5.61 3.59
N LEU A 262 1.49 5.90 2.60
CA LEU A 262 1.11 6.60 1.38
C LEU A 262 1.30 5.70 0.16
N LYS A 263 0.22 5.47 -0.57
CA LYS A 263 0.25 4.87 -1.92
C LYS A 263 -0.15 5.94 -2.92
N TYR A 264 0.49 5.91 -4.10
CA TYR A 264 0.15 6.84 -5.17
C TYR A 264 0.25 6.19 -6.54
N ASN A 265 -0.53 6.72 -7.48
CA ASN A 265 -0.45 6.39 -8.90
C ASN A 265 -0.54 7.67 -9.73
N ILE A 266 0.16 7.72 -10.87
CA ILE A 266 -0.01 8.80 -11.85
C ILE A 266 -1.28 8.50 -12.65
N VAL A 267 -2.29 9.35 -12.52
CA VAL A 267 -3.58 9.22 -13.24
C VAL A 267 -3.51 9.87 -14.60
N SER A 268 -2.93 11.07 -14.66
CA SER A 268 -2.82 11.81 -15.91
C SER A 268 -1.58 12.69 -15.94
N VAL A 269 -1.04 12.85 -17.14
CA VAL A 269 0.05 13.77 -17.47
C VAL A 269 -0.40 14.59 -18.66
N ASN A 270 -0.37 15.92 -18.52
CA ASN A 270 -0.63 16.85 -19.61
C ASN A 270 0.59 17.76 -19.79
N ILE A 271 1.06 17.86 -21.03
CA ILE A 271 2.19 18.70 -21.41
C ILE A 271 1.73 19.62 -22.53
N GLU A 272 1.77 20.91 -22.27
CA GLU A 272 1.38 21.94 -23.23
C GLU A 272 2.60 22.79 -23.58
N VAL A 273 2.90 22.89 -24.89
CA VAL A 273 3.96 23.78 -25.41
C VAL A 273 3.48 25.21 -25.34
N LYS A 274 4.26 26.09 -24.75
CA LYS A 274 3.99 27.52 -24.64
C LYS A 274 5.11 28.35 -25.24
N PRO A 275 4.79 29.49 -25.84
CA PRO A 275 5.81 30.44 -26.24
C PRO A 275 6.46 31.06 -25.00
N ASN A 276 7.78 31.23 -25.05
CA ASN A 276 8.55 32.00 -24.07
C ASN A 276 8.28 33.53 -24.28
N TYR A 277 9.01 34.36 -23.51
CA TYR A 277 8.89 35.82 -23.61
C TYR A 277 9.23 36.37 -25.03
N ASP A 278 10.12 35.69 -25.76
CA ASP A 278 10.54 36.07 -27.12
C ASP A 278 9.60 35.52 -28.21
N GLY A 279 8.56 34.77 -27.82
CA GLY A 279 7.58 34.17 -28.74
C GLY A 279 8.03 32.84 -29.34
N GLU A 280 9.12 32.26 -28.85
CA GLU A 280 9.65 30.96 -29.27
C GLU A 280 9.01 29.83 -28.45
N ASN A 281 8.69 28.69 -29.07
CA ASN A 281 8.10 27.52 -28.42
C ASN A 281 9.15 26.71 -27.63
N LEU A 282 9.66 27.30 -26.56
CA LEU A 282 10.68 26.73 -25.68
C LEU A 282 10.20 26.44 -24.26
N ASP A 283 9.00 26.87 -23.91
CA ASP A 283 8.40 26.61 -22.59
C ASP A 283 7.36 25.50 -22.64
N LEU A 284 7.28 24.74 -21.57
CA LEU A 284 6.35 23.65 -21.37
C LEU A 284 5.59 23.85 -20.06
N ALA A 285 4.27 23.85 -20.11
CA ALA A 285 3.44 23.72 -18.91
C ALA A 285 3.18 22.25 -18.67
N LEU A 286 3.64 21.77 -17.53
CA LEU A 286 3.49 20.39 -17.07
C LEU A 286 2.41 20.32 -15.99
N GLU A 287 1.40 19.49 -16.20
CA GLU A 287 0.40 19.15 -15.18
C GLU A 287 0.42 17.64 -14.97
N VAL A 288 0.70 17.21 -13.72
CA VAL A 288 0.68 15.82 -13.29
C VAL A 288 -0.36 15.66 -12.20
N VAL A 289 -1.24 14.68 -12.34
CA VAL A 289 -2.26 14.34 -11.33
C VAL A 289 -1.91 12.99 -10.73
N LEU A 290 -1.73 13.00 -9.40
CA LEU A 290 -1.52 11.79 -8.59
C LEU A 290 -2.82 11.44 -7.89
N ASP A 291 -3.23 10.18 -7.98
CA ASP A 291 -4.22 9.59 -7.08
C ASP A 291 -3.51 9.12 -5.82
N LEU A 292 -3.85 9.69 -4.69
CA LEU A 292 -3.23 9.41 -3.40
C LEU A 292 -4.17 8.59 -2.54
N ASN A 293 -3.66 7.53 -1.92
CA ASN A 293 -4.31 6.83 -0.83
C ASN A 293 -3.46 7.01 0.44
N VAL A 294 -3.99 7.78 1.38
CA VAL A 294 -3.33 8.14 2.64
C VAL A 294 -4.02 7.42 3.79
N ARG A 295 -3.26 6.61 4.51
CA ARG A 295 -3.68 6.03 5.79
C ARG A 295 -2.77 6.55 6.88
N ALA A 296 -3.32 6.91 8.04
CA ALA A 296 -2.54 7.25 9.20
C ALA A 296 -3.01 6.46 10.41
N TYR A 297 -2.05 5.94 11.15
CA TYR A 297 -2.27 5.10 12.33
C TYR A 297 -1.77 5.83 13.57
N GLU A 298 -2.56 5.74 14.64
CA GLU A 298 -2.25 6.28 15.96
C GLU A 298 -2.09 5.13 16.94
N ASP A 299 -0.94 5.08 17.63
CA ASP A 299 -0.72 4.10 18.69
C ASP A 299 -1.48 4.51 19.95
N ARG A 300 -2.29 3.61 20.46
CA ARG A 300 -3.10 3.80 21.67
C ARG A 300 -2.92 2.68 22.67
N THR A 301 -3.10 3.05 23.93
CA THR A 301 -3.17 2.10 25.03
C THR A 301 -4.43 2.37 25.81
N THR A 302 -5.32 1.39 25.88
CA THR A 302 -6.54 1.48 26.70
C THR A 302 -6.61 0.35 27.71
N LYS A 303 -7.31 0.57 28.84
CA LYS A 303 -7.56 -0.46 29.82
C LYS A 303 -8.87 -1.15 29.47
N ILE A 304 -8.83 -2.45 29.25
CA ILE A 304 -10.00 -3.25 28.96
C ILE A 304 -10.32 -4.20 30.11
N LEU A 305 -11.59 -4.54 30.23
CA LEU A 305 -12.07 -5.54 31.14
C LEU A 305 -11.57 -6.92 30.73
N ALA A 306 -10.80 -7.57 31.59
CA ALA A 306 -10.30 -8.92 31.38
C ALA A 306 -11.18 -9.98 32.02
N ASP A 307 -11.74 -9.69 33.20
CA ASP A 307 -12.70 -10.54 33.89
C ASP A 307 -13.51 -9.73 34.94
N ILE A 308 -14.69 -10.22 35.27
CA ILE A 308 -15.59 -9.61 36.25
C ILE A 308 -16.19 -10.72 37.10
N TYR A 309 -16.25 -10.54 38.41
CA TYR A 309 -17.00 -11.41 39.29
C TYR A 309 -17.53 -10.67 40.53
N SER A 310 -18.48 -11.27 41.21
CA SER A 310 -18.89 -10.86 42.55
C SER A 310 -18.64 -12.00 43.54
N PRO A 311 -18.12 -11.73 44.73
CA PRO A 311 -18.01 -12.75 45.79
C PRO A 311 -19.36 -13.10 46.44
N VAL A 312 -20.41 -12.28 46.24
CA VAL A 312 -21.73 -12.41 46.88
C VAL A 312 -22.89 -12.65 45.89
N ARG A 313 -22.63 -12.59 44.59
CA ARG A 313 -23.56 -12.83 43.48
C ARG A 313 -22.94 -13.78 42.46
N ASP A 314 -23.77 -14.47 41.72
CA ASP A 314 -23.32 -15.19 40.52
C ASP A 314 -23.26 -14.24 39.31
N THR A 315 -22.22 -14.38 38.47
CA THR A 315 -22.01 -13.52 37.34
C THR A 315 -21.85 -14.35 36.06
N GLU A 316 -22.68 -14.05 35.07
CA GLU A 316 -22.59 -14.64 33.73
C GLU A 316 -22.06 -13.61 32.77
N LEU A 317 -20.89 -13.89 32.15
CA LEU A 317 -20.24 -12.98 31.21
C LEU A 317 -20.55 -13.42 29.78
N THR A 318 -21.00 -12.47 28.99
CA THR A 318 -21.06 -12.64 27.53
C THR A 318 -19.76 -12.09 26.91
N THR A 319 -18.99 -12.96 26.29
CA THR A 319 -17.72 -12.60 25.65
C THR A 319 -17.80 -12.78 24.15
N ASP A 320 -17.02 -11.99 23.42
CA ASP A 320 -16.82 -12.08 21.98
C ASP A 320 -15.33 -12.07 21.69
N ASN A 321 -14.92 -12.66 20.54
CA ASN A 321 -13.54 -12.66 20.09
C ASN A 321 -13.33 -11.52 19.09
N ALA A 322 -12.32 -10.70 19.33
CA ALA A 322 -11.91 -9.66 18.42
C ALA A 322 -10.43 -9.80 18.06
N VAL A 323 -10.07 -9.36 16.87
CA VAL A 323 -8.67 -9.26 16.44
C VAL A 323 -8.33 -7.78 16.40
N VAL A 324 -7.29 -7.38 17.10
CA VAL A 324 -6.74 -6.03 17.09
C VAL A 324 -5.33 -6.04 16.55
N ARG A 325 -4.93 -4.97 15.87
CA ARG A 325 -3.61 -4.85 15.26
C ARG A 325 -2.78 -3.79 15.96
N LYS A 326 -1.50 -4.08 16.11
CA LYS A 326 -0.49 -3.12 16.56
C LYS A 326 0.55 -2.94 15.47
N LEU A 327 0.80 -1.70 15.07
CA LEU A 327 1.87 -1.38 14.16
C LEU A 327 3.22 -1.60 14.88
N ILE A 328 4.01 -2.53 14.39
CA ILE A 328 5.31 -2.83 14.98
C ILE A 328 6.47 -2.18 14.24
N MET A 329 6.30 -1.92 12.94
CA MET A 329 7.34 -1.29 12.15
C MET A 329 6.78 -0.58 10.92
N LYS A 330 7.26 0.63 10.66
CA LYS A 330 7.31 1.23 9.33
C LYS A 330 8.76 1.29 8.88
N ASN A 331 9.05 0.73 7.72
CA ASN A 331 10.41 0.66 7.17
C ASN A 331 10.40 1.14 5.72
N ALA A 332 11.40 1.94 5.37
CA ALA A 332 11.67 2.38 4.01
C ALA A 332 13.11 2.01 3.68
N SER A 333 13.31 0.86 3.05
CA SER A 333 14.64 0.35 2.72
C SER A 333 14.94 0.47 1.23
N LYS A 334 16.18 0.93 0.92
CA LYS A 334 16.64 1.10 -0.46
C LYS A 334 17.44 -0.11 -0.91
N CYS A 335 16.98 -0.73 -1.99
CA CYS A 335 17.68 -1.79 -2.68
C CYS A 335 18.28 -1.27 -3.98
N ARG A 336 19.56 -1.54 -4.22
CA ARG A 336 20.26 -1.17 -5.45
C ARG A 336 20.69 -2.43 -6.17
N SER A 337 20.42 -2.45 -7.46
CA SER A 337 20.85 -3.54 -8.35
C SER A 337 21.43 -2.96 -9.64
N SER A 338 22.28 -3.74 -10.30
CA SER A 338 22.82 -3.37 -11.60
C SER A 338 23.01 -4.60 -12.47
N ASP A 339 22.84 -4.45 -13.76
CA ASP A 339 23.08 -5.51 -14.74
C ASP A 339 23.74 -4.94 -16.01
N ARG A 340 24.42 -5.80 -16.76
CA ARG A 340 25.05 -5.45 -18.03
C ARG A 340 24.44 -6.23 -19.16
N ILE A 341 23.99 -5.51 -20.16
CA ILE A 341 23.29 -6.06 -21.30
C ILE A 341 24.09 -5.83 -22.56
N LYS A 342 24.32 -6.92 -23.30
CA LYS A 342 24.89 -6.87 -24.63
C LYS A 342 23.79 -6.80 -25.67
N ILE A 343 23.91 -5.83 -26.56
CA ILE A 343 23.01 -5.66 -27.68
C ILE A 343 23.43 -6.59 -28.79
N LYS A 344 22.55 -7.51 -29.15
CA LYS A 344 22.85 -8.56 -30.14
C LYS A 344 22.79 -8.09 -31.60
N ASP A 345 22.11 -6.98 -31.85
CA ASP A 345 21.97 -6.43 -33.18
C ASP A 345 23.18 -5.55 -33.52
N HIS A 346 23.74 -5.73 -34.70
CA HIS A 346 24.94 -5.02 -35.24
C HIS A 346 24.74 -3.49 -35.39
N ASN A 347 23.73 -2.91 -34.80
CA ASN A 347 23.49 -1.47 -34.77
C ASN A 347 24.33 -0.87 -33.64
N SER A 348 25.44 -0.22 -33.98
CA SER A 348 26.22 0.53 -33.02
C SER A 348 25.33 1.62 -32.41
N ILE A 349 25.16 1.60 -31.09
CA ILE A 349 24.44 2.63 -30.34
C ILE A 349 25.29 3.89 -30.37
N LEU A 350 24.69 4.99 -30.79
CA LEU A 350 25.29 6.31 -30.68
C LEU A 350 25.06 6.93 -29.31
N GLN A 351 23.83 6.78 -28.80
CA GLN A 351 23.42 7.41 -27.54
C GLN A 351 22.25 6.66 -26.93
N VAL A 352 22.28 6.46 -25.61
CA VAL A 352 21.07 6.17 -24.83
C VAL A 352 20.30 7.47 -24.68
N ALA A 353 19.07 7.49 -25.17
CA ALA A 353 18.23 8.68 -25.16
C ALA A 353 17.39 8.78 -23.89
N ASN A 354 16.86 7.64 -23.42
CA ASN A 354 16.07 7.57 -22.19
C ASN A 354 16.10 6.16 -21.60
N CYS A 355 15.84 6.07 -20.28
CA CYS A 355 15.66 4.82 -19.59
C CYS A 355 14.48 4.96 -18.61
N THR A 356 13.46 4.13 -18.78
CA THR A 356 12.28 4.07 -17.91
C THR A 356 12.14 2.67 -17.30
N GLY A 357 11.37 2.53 -16.24
CA GLY A 357 11.15 1.22 -15.64
C GLY A 357 9.99 1.18 -14.67
N SER A 358 9.66 -0.03 -14.22
CA SER A 358 8.72 -0.30 -13.14
C SER A 358 9.29 -1.38 -12.23
N ALA A 359 9.16 -1.20 -10.92
CA ALA A 359 9.56 -2.20 -9.93
C ALA A 359 8.36 -3.10 -9.58
N GLN A 360 8.61 -4.39 -9.45
CA GLN A 360 7.61 -5.39 -9.10
C GLN A 360 8.18 -6.31 -8.03
N ILE A 361 7.33 -6.71 -7.07
CA ILE A 361 7.65 -7.76 -6.11
C ILE A 361 7.10 -9.07 -6.68
N ASP A 362 7.95 -10.09 -6.73
CA ASP A 362 7.59 -11.42 -7.19
C ASP A 362 7.19 -12.31 -6.03
N ASP A 363 7.91 -12.23 -4.90
CA ASP A 363 7.65 -13.02 -3.70
C ASP A 363 8.07 -12.30 -2.42
N ILE A 364 7.36 -12.60 -1.32
CA ILE A 364 7.71 -12.17 0.03
C ILE A 364 7.67 -13.40 0.94
N THR A 365 8.83 -13.79 1.44
CA THR A 365 8.98 -14.94 2.35
C THR A 365 9.22 -14.45 3.77
N VAL A 366 8.42 -14.96 4.73
CA VAL A 366 8.63 -14.72 6.16
C VAL A 366 9.67 -15.68 6.68
N GLU A 367 10.83 -15.16 7.09
CA GLU A 367 11.91 -15.92 7.71
C GLU A 367 11.96 -15.63 9.22
N SER A 368 12.69 -16.42 10.00
CA SER A 368 12.76 -16.28 11.46
C SER A 368 13.32 -14.93 11.95
N ASP A 369 14.06 -14.21 11.11
CA ASP A 369 14.75 -12.95 11.42
C ASP A 369 14.36 -11.80 10.49
N GLY A 370 13.26 -11.94 9.71
CA GLY A 370 12.77 -10.86 8.87
C GLY A 370 11.89 -11.27 7.70
N LEU A 371 11.59 -10.28 6.86
CA LEU A 371 10.90 -10.45 5.58
C LEU A 371 11.94 -10.44 4.46
N GLN A 372 12.07 -11.54 3.75
CA GLN A 372 12.82 -11.64 2.51
C GLN A 372 11.91 -11.21 1.36
N ILE A 373 12.34 -10.21 0.58
CA ILE A 373 11.57 -9.62 -0.52
C ILE A 373 12.40 -9.79 -1.78
N ASP A 374 11.85 -10.53 -2.74
CA ASP A 374 12.43 -10.77 -4.05
C ASP A 374 11.55 -10.16 -5.13
N GLY A 375 12.17 -9.56 -6.13
CA GLY A 375 11.45 -8.88 -7.19
C GLY A 375 12.34 -8.53 -8.36
N ALA A 376 11.76 -7.80 -9.31
CA ALA A 376 12.46 -7.36 -10.50
C ALA A 376 12.06 -5.93 -10.91
N VAL A 377 13.01 -5.24 -11.54
CA VAL A 377 12.74 -3.99 -12.27
C VAL A 377 12.67 -4.32 -13.75
N ILE A 378 11.52 -4.05 -14.36
CA ILE A 378 11.36 -4.10 -15.81
C ILE A 378 11.79 -2.75 -16.35
N ALA A 379 12.95 -2.68 -17.00
CA ALA A 379 13.50 -1.47 -17.57
C ALA A 379 13.36 -1.45 -19.08
N ASN A 380 13.09 -0.27 -19.65
CA ASN A 380 13.05 0.00 -21.07
C ASN A 380 14.13 1.03 -21.41
N VAL A 381 15.08 0.65 -22.24
CA VAL A 381 16.18 1.50 -22.69
C VAL A 381 15.90 1.94 -24.13
N PHE A 382 15.63 3.23 -24.30
CA PHE A 382 15.45 3.85 -25.60
C PHE A 382 16.77 4.44 -26.06
N TYR A 383 17.21 4.12 -27.28
CA TYR A 383 18.49 4.53 -27.81
C TYR A 383 18.42 4.99 -29.26
N ILE A 384 19.41 5.80 -29.65
CA ILE A 384 19.66 6.24 -31.03
C ILE A 384 20.80 5.39 -31.60
N ALA A 385 20.58 4.83 -32.78
CA ALA A 385 21.54 3.98 -33.50
C ALA A 385 22.21 4.71 -34.66
N ALA A 386 23.39 4.22 -35.05
CA ALA A 386 24.13 4.74 -36.20
C ALA A 386 23.59 4.27 -37.57
N ASN A 387 22.52 3.48 -37.56
CA ASN A 387 21.95 2.87 -38.75
C ASN A 387 20.83 3.76 -39.35
N ASP A 388 21.01 4.31 -40.52
CA ASP A 388 20.03 5.17 -41.20
C ASP A 388 18.70 4.44 -41.51
N SER A 389 18.73 3.12 -41.69
CA SER A 389 17.53 2.31 -41.92
C SER A 389 16.76 1.96 -40.66
N SER A 390 17.41 2.07 -39.50
CA SER A 390 16.81 1.86 -38.17
C SER A 390 17.46 2.80 -37.15
N PRO A 391 17.12 4.11 -37.20
CA PRO A 391 17.87 5.13 -36.44
C PRO A 391 17.57 5.11 -34.93
N MET A 392 16.59 4.34 -34.50
CA MET A 392 16.17 4.27 -33.12
C MET A 392 15.79 2.84 -32.74
N GLY A 393 15.95 2.52 -31.47
CA GLY A 393 15.52 1.22 -30.92
C GLY A 393 15.16 1.30 -29.45
N ASN A 394 14.47 0.27 -28.97
CA ASN A 394 14.13 0.09 -27.57
C ASN A 394 14.45 -1.33 -27.13
N ILE A 395 15.02 -1.49 -25.94
CA ILE A 395 15.35 -2.78 -25.35
C ILE A 395 14.63 -2.88 -24.02
N LYS A 396 13.85 -3.97 -23.86
CA LYS A 396 13.21 -4.34 -22.59
C LYS A 396 14.12 -5.29 -21.83
N CYS A 397 14.38 -4.98 -20.56
CA CYS A 397 15.32 -5.71 -19.70
C CYS A 397 14.68 -5.97 -18.34
N VAL A 398 15.07 -7.08 -17.71
CA VAL A 398 14.59 -7.46 -16.39
C VAL A 398 15.80 -7.52 -15.44
N ILE A 399 15.80 -6.68 -14.40
CA ILE A 399 16.88 -6.57 -13.43
C ILE A 399 16.36 -7.08 -12.09
N PRO A 400 16.81 -8.25 -11.61
CA PRO A 400 16.36 -8.77 -10.33
C PRO A 400 16.90 -7.93 -9.18
N PHE A 401 16.12 -7.83 -8.11
CA PHE A 401 16.55 -7.31 -6.83
C PHE A 401 16.09 -8.21 -5.69
N SER A 402 16.84 -8.17 -4.60
CA SER A 402 16.54 -8.93 -3.40
C SER A 402 16.92 -8.09 -2.19
N ASN A 403 16.05 -8.03 -1.19
CA ASN A 403 16.30 -7.29 0.05
C ASN A 403 15.63 -7.95 1.24
N LYS A 404 16.24 -7.78 2.42
CA LYS A 404 15.72 -8.33 3.67
C LYS A 404 15.44 -7.22 4.67
N ILE A 405 14.20 -7.13 5.12
CA ILE A 405 13.80 -6.26 6.23
C ILE A 405 13.97 -7.07 7.53
N GLN A 406 14.93 -6.67 8.36
CA GLN A 406 15.23 -7.36 9.62
C GLN A 406 14.21 -6.98 10.70
N LEU A 407 13.54 -7.99 11.25
CA LEU A 407 12.65 -7.86 12.41
C LEU A 407 12.47 -9.22 13.07
N THR A 408 12.00 -9.22 14.32
CA THR A 408 11.57 -10.46 14.96
C THR A 408 10.18 -10.82 14.42
N THR A 409 10.06 -11.99 13.82
CA THR A 409 8.82 -12.43 13.19
C THR A 409 7.94 -13.22 14.16
N SER A 410 6.62 -13.12 13.99
CA SER A 410 5.61 -13.94 14.66
C SER A 410 4.62 -14.50 13.63
N ASP A 411 3.93 -15.61 13.97
CA ASP A 411 2.93 -16.23 13.09
C ASP A 411 1.68 -15.34 12.88
N ALA A 412 1.53 -14.31 13.73
CA ALA A 412 0.41 -13.35 13.67
C ALA A 412 0.76 -12.04 12.97
N MET A 413 1.83 -12.03 12.17
CA MET A 413 2.31 -10.83 11.50
C MET A 413 1.58 -10.61 10.17
N GLU A 414 1.13 -9.37 9.97
CA GLU A 414 0.56 -8.88 8.72
C GLU A 414 1.48 -7.80 8.15
N TYR A 415 1.66 -7.77 6.83
CA TYR A 415 2.53 -6.79 6.20
C TYR A 415 1.97 -6.30 4.87
N GLU A 416 2.24 -5.03 4.58
CA GLU A 416 2.07 -4.43 3.26
C GLU A 416 3.43 -3.89 2.80
N VAL A 417 3.87 -4.25 1.61
CA VAL A 417 5.13 -3.79 1.01
C VAL A 417 4.86 -3.23 -0.37
N GLU A 418 5.24 -1.97 -0.58
CA GLU A 418 5.09 -1.29 -1.86
C GLU A 418 6.48 -1.00 -2.46
N PRO A 419 6.79 -1.52 -3.66
CA PRO A 419 8.02 -1.19 -4.36
C PRO A 419 7.86 0.13 -5.11
N LYS A 420 8.76 1.08 -4.89
CA LYS A 420 8.82 2.36 -5.60
C LYS A 420 10.15 2.45 -6.33
N LEU A 421 10.12 2.63 -7.65
CA LEU A 421 11.34 2.85 -8.41
C LEU A 421 11.79 4.30 -8.21
N GLU A 422 12.90 4.50 -7.50
CA GLU A 422 13.44 5.85 -7.26
C GLU A 422 14.34 6.33 -8.41
N GLN A 423 15.09 5.39 -8.99
CA GLN A 423 16.03 5.72 -10.05
C GLN A 423 16.23 4.52 -10.97
N VAL A 424 16.23 4.79 -12.26
CA VAL A 424 16.73 3.89 -13.29
C VAL A 424 17.64 4.67 -14.21
N SER A 425 18.78 4.12 -14.55
CA SER A 425 19.74 4.73 -15.46
C SER A 425 20.44 3.70 -16.32
N ALA A 426 20.72 4.07 -17.56
CA ALA A 426 21.42 3.25 -18.53
C ALA A 426 22.62 4.02 -19.07
N VAL A 427 23.81 3.44 -18.99
CA VAL A 427 25.07 4.07 -19.42
C VAL A 427 25.80 3.12 -20.37
N MET A 428 26.26 3.62 -21.48
CA MET A 428 27.11 2.86 -22.39
C MET A 428 28.49 2.62 -21.75
N THR A 429 28.91 1.37 -21.68
CA THR A 429 30.23 0.96 -21.15
C THR A 429 31.20 0.51 -22.25
N GLY A 430 30.70 0.25 -23.46
CA GLY A 430 31.45 -0.17 -24.64
C GLY A 430 30.56 -0.08 -25.89
N GLY A 431 31.08 -0.40 -27.05
CA GLY A 431 30.35 -0.26 -28.32
C GLY A 431 29.00 -0.99 -28.41
N ASP A 432 28.87 -2.11 -27.66
CA ASP A 432 27.69 -2.98 -27.71
C ASP A 432 27.15 -3.32 -26.31
N GLU A 433 27.63 -2.64 -25.25
CA GLU A 433 27.27 -2.97 -23.88
C GLU A 433 26.70 -1.75 -23.15
N ILE A 434 25.56 -1.95 -22.47
CA ILE A 434 24.91 -0.98 -21.60
C ILE A 434 24.93 -1.50 -20.18
N GLU A 435 25.39 -0.70 -19.22
CA GLU A 435 25.23 -0.93 -17.80
C GLU A 435 23.95 -0.24 -17.32
N LEU A 436 23.05 -1.02 -16.75
CA LEU A 436 21.82 -0.56 -16.11
C LEU A 436 22.02 -0.50 -14.60
N LYS A 437 21.57 0.57 -13.98
CA LYS A 437 21.55 0.75 -12.53
C LYS A 437 20.16 1.13 -12.08
N VAL A 438 19.66 0.44 -11.07
CA VAL A 438 18.33 0.67 -10.49
C VAL A 438 18.43 0.87 -8.99
N SER A 439 17.58 1.75 -8.45
CA SER A 439 17.35 1.94 -7.02
C SER A 439 15.86 1.79 -6.75
N VAL A 440 15.49 0.82 -5.94
CA VAL A 440 14.12 0.54 -5.53
C VAL A 440 13.98 0.85 -4.05
N LEU A 441 13.00 1.65 -3.70
CA LEU A 441 12.57 1.86 -2.32
C LEU A 441 11.47 0.85 -2.01
N LEU A 442 11.67 0.03 -0.98
CA LEU A 442 10.67 -0.87 -0.44
C LEU A 442 10.05 -0.19 0.78
N ASP A 443 8.82 0.31 0.61
CA ASP A 443 8.04 0.96 1.67
C ASP A 443 7.15 -0.08 2.34
N ALA A 444 7.49 -0.46 3.58
CA ALA A 444 6.84 -1.54 4.31
C ALA A 444 6.13 -1.02 5.56
N VAL A 445 4.91 -1.49 5.77
CA VAL A 445 4.14 -1.31 7.00
C VAL A 445 3.83 -2.69 7.56
N ILE A 446 4.21 -2.95 8.80
CA ILE A 446 4.15 -4.26 9.42
C ILE A 446 3.37 -4.17 10.72
N PHE A 447 2.35 -5.02 10.85
CA PHE A 447 1.49 -5.13 12.02
C PHE A 447 1.66 -6.48 12.68
N GLU A 448 1.41 -6.53 13.97
CA GLU A 448 1.16 -7.75 14.72
C GLU A 448 -0.31 -7.80 15.12
N SER A 449 -0.99 -8.89 14.78
CA SER A 449 -2.38 -9.14 15.10
C SER A 449 -2.48 -9.93 16.39
N ALA A 450 -3.33 -9.48 17.33
CA ALA A 450 -3.60 -10.15 18.58
C ALA A 450 -5.08 -10.48 18.68
N GLN A 451 -5.39 -11.75 18.97
CA GLN A 451 -6.74 -12.16 19.30
C GLN A 451 -7.02 -11.84 20.78
N ILE A 452 -8.12 -11.17 21.05
CA ILE A 452 -8.53 -10.77 22.40
C ILE A 452 -9.98 -11.20 22.67
N ASP A 453 -10.23 -11.63 23.91
CA ASP A 453 -11.58 -11.81 24.42
C ASP A 453 -12.09 -10.46 24.94
N VAL A 454 -13.25 -10.06 24.48
CA VAL A 454 -13.91 -8.80 24.84
C VAL A 454 -15.18 -9.11 25.60
N ILE A 455 -15.34 -8.53 26.76
CA ILE A 455 -16.56 -8.66 27.56
C ILE A 455 -17.60 -7.68 27.00
N LYS A 456 -18.71 -8.23 26.49
CA LYS A 456 -19.81 -7.46 25.92
C LYS A 456 -20.88 -7.10 26.94
N ASP A 457 -21.17 -8.05 27.84
CA ASP A 457 -22.20 -7.91 28.86
C ASP A 457 -21.89 -8.77 30.10
N CYS A 458 -22.49 -8.41 31.22
CA CYS A 458 -22.40 -9.14 32.48
C CYS A 458 -23.76 -9.14 33.14
N ILE A 459 -24.34 -10.33 33.31
CA ILE A 459 -25.62 -10.53 33.99
C ILE A 459 -25.36 -11.00 35.43
N ILE A 460 -26.06 -10.41 36.38
CA ILE A 460 -25.94 -10.75 37.81
C ILE A 460 -27.14 -11.57 38.20
N HIS A 461 -26.88 -12.70 38.86
CA HIS A 461 -27.89 -13.59 39.42
C HIS A 461 -27.71 -13.74 40.96
N ASP A 462 -28.79 -14.01 41.66
CA ASP A 462 -28.70 -14.40 43.05
C ASP A 462 -28.11 -15.81 43.18
N PHE A 463 -27.19 -16.03 44.12
CA PHE A 463 -26.78 -17.38 44.47
C PHE A 463 -27.96 -18.20 44.98
N ASP A 464 -27.98 -19.50 44.68
CA ASP A 464 -28.82 -20.43 45.41
C ASP A 464 -28.43 -20.38 46.91
N GLU A 465 -29.32 -19.81 47.70
CA GLU A 465 -29.08 -19.57 49.13
C GLU A 465 -28.72 -20.84 49.86
N SER A 466 -29.32 -21.98 49.48
CA SER A 466 -29.07 -23.29 50.05
C SER A 466 -27.66 -23.84 49.73
N GLU A 467 -27.11 -23.53 48.58
CA GLU A 467 -25.75 -23.92 48.19
C GLU A 467 -24.71 -22.96 48.78
N TYR A 468 -24.97 -21.66 48.74
CA TYR A 468 -24.06 -20.66 49.29
C TYR A 468 -23.83 -20.82 50.80
N LEU A 469 -24.88 -21.16 51.57
CA LEU A 469 -24.79 -21.42 53.02
C LEU A 469 -24.02 -22.71 53.37
N LYS A 470 -23.91 -23.67 52.45
CA LYS A 470 -23.11 -24.90 52.64
C LYS A 470 -21.61 -24.66 52.48
N LEU A 471 -21.21 -23.56 51.84
CA LEU A 471 -19.80 -23.23 51.66
C LEU A 471 -19.16 -22.87 52.99
N PRO A 472 -17.96 -23.41 53.33
CA PRO A 472 -17.29 -23.12 54.59
C PRO A 472 -16.87 -21.65 54.68
N ALA A 473 -17.01 -21.04 55.87
CA ALA A 473 -16.59 -19.66 56.11
C ALA A 473 -15.08 -19.47 55.97
N MET A 474 -14.29 -20.52 56.21
CA MET A 474 -12.84 -20.56 56.06
C MET A 474 -12.40 -21.86 55.38
N THR A 475 -11.47 -21.76 54.47
CA THR A 475 -10.92 -22.90 53.71
C THR A 475 -9.42 -22.83 53.68
N GLY A 476 -8.75 -23.92 54.10
CA GLY A 476 -7.33 -24.11 53.86
C GLY A 476 -7.10 -24.62 52.42
N TYR A 477 -6.41 -23.85 51.59
CA TYR A 477 -6.16 -24.18 50.21
C TYR A 477 -4.68 -24.43 49.94
N ILE A 478 -4.37 -25.45 49.15
CA ILE A 478 -3.01 -25.72 48.65
C ILE A 478 -2.99 -25.43 47.13
N ALA A 479 -2.27 -24.40 46.74
CA ALA A 479 -2.22 -23.96 45.36
C ALA A 479 -1.64 -25.05 44.41
N ARG A 480 -2.31 -25.27 43.29
CA ARG A 480 -1.88 -26.24 42.24
C ARG A 480 -0.72 -25.76 41.39
N GLY A 481 -0.47 -24.44 41.40
CA GLY A 481 0.53 -23.77 40.60
C GLY A 481 -0.04 -23.33 39.24
N GLY A 482 0.31 -22.10 38.86
CA GLY A 482 -0.23 -21.47 37.65
C GLY A 482 -1.55 -20.71 37.82
N GLU A 483 -2.26 -20.94 38.94
CA GLU A 483 -3.47 -20.18 39.32
C GLU A 483 -3.07 -18.77 39.77
N THR A 484 -3.89 -17.76 39.43
CA THR A 484 -3.73 -16.40 39.95
C THR A 484 -4.48 -16.22 41.25
N LEU A 485 -4.16 -15.16 42.03
CA LEU A 485 -4.96 -14.79 43.20
C LEU A 485 -6.40 -14.47 42.81
N TRP A 486 -6.59 -13.92 41.62
CA TRP A 486 -7.90 -13.63 41.04
C TRP A 486 -8.72 -14.91 40.84
N ASP A 487 -8.15 -15.93 40.17
CA ASP A 487 -8.82 -17.21 39.92
C ASP A 487 -9.27 -17.88 41.22
N ILE A 488 -8.39 -17.85 42.21
CA ILE A 488 -8.67 -18.44 43.54
C ILE A 488 -9.78 -17.65 44.24
N ALA A 489 -9.72 -16.30 44.20
CA ALA A 489 -10.72 -15.45 44.83
C ALA A 489 -12.11 -15.65 44.21
N LYS A 490 -12.19 -15.66 42.85
CA LYS A 490 -13.43 -15.92 42.10
C LYS A 490 -14.01 -17.29 42.46
N LYS A 491 -13.20 -18.34 42.47
CA LYS A 491 -13.61 -19.72 42.71
C LYS A 491 -14.13 -19.95 44.14
N TYR A 492 -13.56 -19.25 45.12
CA TYR A 492 -13.90 -19.44 46.53
C TYR A 492 -14.77 -18.32 47.12
N HIS A 493 -15.42 -17.52 46.28
CA HIS A 493 -16.32 -16.44 46.66
C HIS A 493 -15.72 -15.49 47.73
N THR A 494 -14.48 -15.07 47.48
CA THR A 494 -13.73 -14.14 48.32
C THR A 494 -13.14 -13.01 47.47
N THR A 495 -12.33 -12.16 48.07
CA THR A 495 -11.62 -11.12 47.37
C THR A 495 -10.12 -11.33 47.46
N THR A 496 -9.37 -10.88 46.46
CA THR A 496 -7.89 -10.91 46.46
C THR A 496 -7.33 -10.20 47.69
N GLN A 497 -8.00 -9.13 48.16
CA GLN A 497 -7.64 -8.41 49.38
C GLN A 497 -7.81 -9.28 50.63
N LEU A 498 -8.94 -9.95 50.79
CA LEU A 498 -9.17 -10.87 51.94
C LEU A 498 -8.16 -12.03 51.96
N ILE A 499 -7.76 -12.52 50.77
CA ILE A 499 -6.70 -13.54 50.67
C ILE A 499 -5.37 -12.97 51.16
N ARG A 500 -5.00 -11.75 50.78
CA ARG A 500 -3.76 -11.09 51.22
C ARG A 500 -3.76 -10.83 52.71
N ASP A 501 -4.84 -10.29 53.23
CA ASP A 501 -4.97 -9.96 54.66
C ASP A 501 -4.88 -11.22 55.56
N GLY A 502 -5.40 -12.36 55.08
CA GLY A 502 -5.32 -13.65 55.76
C GLY A 502 -4.00 -14.39 55.64
N ASN A 503 -3.08 -13.93 54.74
CA ASN A 503 -1.84 -14.64 54.42
C ASN A 503 -0.63 -13.69 54.34
N SER A 504 0.13 -13.59 55.41
CA SER A 504 1.26 -12.67 55.53
C SER A 504 2.36 -12.86 54.45
N ASN A 505 2.47 -14.07 53.90
CA ASN A 505 3.40 -14.38 52.78
C ASN A 505 2.99 -13.79 51.43
N LEU A 506 1.79 -13.22 51.34
CA LEU A 506 1.26 -12.59 50.12
C LEU A 506 1.18 -11.06 50.23
N ALA A 507 1.53 -10.47 51.37
CA ALA A 507 1.37 -9.04 51.63
C ALA A 507 2.10 -8.15 50.61
N ASP A 508 3.21 -8.61 50.06
CA ASP A 508 4.00 -7.89 49.05
C ASP A 508 3.52 -8.08 47.58
N ARG A 509 2.53 -8.95 47.36
CA ARG A 509 1.98 -9.22 46.02
C ARG A 509 0.84 -8.27 45.72
N VAL A 510 1.12 -7.16 45.09
CA VAL A 510 0.14 -6.11 44.81
C VAL A 510 -0.79 -6.49 43.64
N ASN A 511 -0.30 -7.22 42.65
CA ASN A 511 -1.09 -7.57 41.48
C ASN A 511 -2.04 -8.72 41.71
N ASP A 512 -3.29 -8.57 41.28
CA ASP A 512 -4.37 -9.57 41.44
C ASP A 512 -4.18 -10.78 40.52
N ASP A 513 -3.53 -10.60 39.37
CA ASP A 513 -3.15 -11.61 38.38
C ASP A 513 -1.82 -12.33 38.72
N ALA A 514 -1.23 -12.04 39.91
CA ALA A 514 0.00 -12.67 40.33
C ALA A 514 -0.17 -14.18 40.50
N LYS A 515 0.63 -14.98 39.80
CA LYS A 515 0.59 -16.46 39.87
C LYS A 515 1.09 -16.95 41.22
N VAL A 516 0.33 -17.90 41.80
CA VAL A 516 0.67 -18.56 43.08
C VAL A 516 1.61 -19.74 42.82
N LYS A 517 2.55 -19.95 43.73
CA LYS A 517 3.51 -21.07 43.60
C LYS A 517 2.84 -22.40 43.94
N LYS A 518 3.22 -23.47 43.24
CA LYS A 518 2.74 -24.82 43.50
C LYS A 518 3.07 -25.23 44.95
N GLY A 519 2.05 -25.70 45.69
CA GLY A 519 2.18 -26.15 47.09
C GLY A 519 2.12 -25.01 48.10
N GLU A 520 1.90 -23.78 47.70
CA GLU A 520 1.68 -22.66 48.61
C GLU A 520 0.38 -22.84 49.36
N LYS A 521 0.43 -22.68 50.69
CA LYS A 521 -0.74 -22.86 51.58
C LYS A 521 -1.39 -21.52 51.83
N LEU A 522 -2.69 -21.44 51.54
CA LEU A 522 -3.47 -20.23 51.66
C LEU A 522 -4.65 -20.45 52.62
N LEU A 523 -4.92 -19.47 53.44
CA LEU A 523 -6.16 -19.35 54.18
C LEU A 523 -7.13 -18.47 53.38
N LEU A 524 -8.24 -19.05 52.98
CA LEU A 524 -9.30 -18.36 52.25
C LEU A 524 -10.48 -18.08 53.18
N VAL A 525 -10.89 -16.82 53.24
CA VAL A 525 -12.06 -16.40 54.05
C VAL A 525 -13.15 -15.97 53.06
N LYS A 526 -14.32 -16.58 53.18
CA LYS A 526 -15.49 -16.26 52.34
C LYS A 526 -15.95 -14.82 52.62
N ALA A 527 -16.26 -14.06 51.56
CA ALA A 527 -16.81 -12.71 51.71
C ALA A 527 -18.19 -12.76 52.40
N VAL A 528 -18.45 -11.73 53.20
CA VAL A 528 -19.73 -11.58 53.90
C VAL A 528 -20.65 -10.73 53.04
N ARG A 529 -21.90 -11.18 52.89
CA ARG A 529 -22.97 -10.40 52.23
C ARG A 529 -23.34 -9.15 53.01
#